data_5b62b553f7123794b114572a2d7acebe
#
_entry.id   5b62b553f7123794b114572a2d7acebe
#
_cell.length_a   1.000
_cell.length_b   1.000
_cell.length_c   1.000
_cell.angle_alpha   90.00
_cell.angle_beta   90.00
_cell.angle_gamma   90.00
#
_symmetry.space_group_name_H-M   'P 1'
#
loop_
_entity.id
_entity.type
_entity.pdbx_description
1 polymer ?
#
loop_
_entity_poly.entity_id
_entity_poly.type
_entity_poly.pdbx_seq_one_letter_code
_entity_poly.pdbx_strand_id
1 'polypeptide(L)'
;MKNQNRNIKVIYTKRRLASNAYSPESFIPNLKHSFSKLIEGRKMDFELNTEQKMIVETASDIAHDFGPEYWREKDKKHEFPEDFWKALVEAGFTGIIIPEKYGGSGMGMFEMILAMETLTSEGCGLAGTWFLCLTSIFGGLSITKHGNEQQKEKYLPKIAKGMEFCLALTEPDAGTNTLNIRTMAIEEGDEYVINGEKIFISGADRAKGMILVARTTPKEKAPKRTLGLSLFIVDLPNPEIEVIPIEKHGINYSKTCQVYINDLRVPKENLLGEKDKGWYQILDTLNPERMAFSAAAAGIGLLAIRKAVEYAKERRVFEVPIGSHQAIQFPLAEAKAKIEAARLLNYKAAWLYDKGQPCAAEANMAKVAAVEAGIQAVYHAMQTFGGYGYAVEYDVERWWREINLIRLAPVTQQMALAFIGQHVLGLPKSY
;
A
#
# COMPACT_ATOMS: atom_id res chain seq x y z
N MET A 1 13.70 9.78 -69.94
CA MET A 1 14.54 11.00 -69.88
C MET A 1 14.83 11.32 -68.42
N LYS A 2 16.11 11.31 -68.14
CA LYS A 2 16.89 11.97 -67.07
C LYS A 2 16.46 11.86 -65.57
N ASN A 3 17.29 11.06 -64.89
CA ASN A 3 17.78 11.14 -63.51
C ASN A 3 17.82 12.54 -62.90
N GLN A 4 17.48 12.61 -61.61
CA GLN A 4 18.27 13.42 -60.66
C GLN A 4 18.22 12.80 -59.24
N ASN A 5 19.33 12.12 -58.89
CA ASN A 5 19.77 11.83 -57.52
C ASN A 5 20.11 13.15 -56.81
N ARG A 6 19.63 13.35 -55.60
CA ARG A 6 20.18 14.36 -54.67
C ARG A 6 20.77 13.66 -53.46
N ASN A 7 22.10 13.61 -53.49
CA ASN A 7 22.96 13.25 -52.36
C ASN A 7 22.86 14.30 -51.24
N ILE A 8 22.54 13.85 -50.02
CA ILE A 8 22.73 14.67 -48.81
C ILE A 8 24.13 14.37 -48.29
N LYS A 9 25.05 15.32 -48.46
CA LYS A 9 26.38 15.33 -47.85
C LYS A 9 26.24 15.76 -46.37
N VAL A 10 26.57 14.85 -45.44
CA VAL A 10 26.81 15.18 -44.04
C VAL A 10 28.19 15.86 -43.96
N ILE A 11 28.20 17.12 -43.56
CA ILE A 11 29.43 17.89 -43.33
C ILE A 11 29.94 17.62 -41.91
N TYR A 12 31.01 16.84 -41.76
CA TYR A 12 31.79 16.76 -40.53
C TYR A 12 32.83 17.88 -40.52
N THR A 13 32.63 18.88 -39.64
CA THR A 13 33.65 19.89 -39.35
C THR A 13 34.66 19.29 -38.33
N LYS A 14 35.84 18.98 -38.83
CA LYS A 14 37.00 18.69 -37.99
C LYS A 14 37.50 20.00 -37.38
N ARG A 15 37.30 20.19 -36.07
CA ARG A 15 38.10 21.14 -35.28
C ARG A 15 39.36 20.40 -34.78
N ARG A 16 40.53 20.82 -35.24
CA ARG A 16 41.82 20.48 -34.67
C ARG A 16 41.87 21.01 -33.23
N LEU A 17 42.02 20.12 -32.25
CA LEU A 17 42.54 20.44 -30.94
C LEU A 17 43.98 19.98 -30.88
N ALA A 18 44.81 20.89 -30.41
CA ALA A 18 46.25 20.73 -30.30
C ALA A 18 46.62 19.60 -29.35
N SER A 19 47.71 18.94 -29.72
CA SER A 19 48.43 17.90 -28.98
C SER A 19 48.81 18.36 -27.56
N ASN A 20 48.25 17.68 -26.54
CA ASN A 20 49.02 17.42 -25.32
C ASN A 20 48.70 15.96 -24.93
N ALA A 21 49.80 15.24 -24.79
CA ALA A 21 49.81 13.81 -24.56
C ALA A 21 49.21 13.43 -23.19
N TYR A 22 48.07 12.79 -23.23
CA TYR A 22 47.60 11.91 -22.15
C TYR A 22 47.25 10.56 -22.79
N SER A 23 48.04 9.55 -22.47
CA SER A 23 47.72 8.19 -22.89
C SER A 23 46.47 7.69 -22.17
N PRO A 24 45.55 7.00 -22.85
CA PRO A 24 44.33 6.47 -22.23
C PRO A 24 44.54 5.36 -21.22
N GLU A 25 45.75 4.88 -21.04
CA GLU A 25 46.05 3.70 -20.20
C GLU A 25 46.32 4.01 -18.73
N SER A 26 46.47 5.26 -18.31
CA SER A 26 46.80 5.60 -16.92
C SER A 26 45.56 5.85 -16.01
N PHE A 27 44.36 5.88 -16.53
CA PHE A 27 43.14 6.18 -15.71
C PHE A 27 42.21 4.98 -15.47
N ILE A 28 42.50 3.80 -16.03
CA ILE A 28 41.61 2.65 -16.03
C ILE A 28 41.89 1.57 -14.95
N PRO A 29 43.10 1.43 -14.34
CA PRO A 29 43.33 0.36 -13.39
C PRO A 29 42.50 0.46 -12.10
N ASN A 30 42.22 1.66 -11.61
CA ASN A 30 41.51 1.84 -10.35
C ASN A 30 40.00 1.74 -10.48
N LEU A 31 39.42 2.00 -11.65
CA LEU A 31 37.96 1.84 -11.89
C LEU A 31 37.58 0.36 -12.05
N LYS A 32 38.43 -0.44 -12.76
CA LYS A 32 38.18 -1.90 -12.89
C LYS A 32 38.22 -2.62 -11.55
N HIS A 33 39.16 -2.27 -10.65
CA HIS A 33 39.25 -2.87 -9.32
C HIS A 33 38.16 -2.39 -8.37
N SER A 34 37.70 -1.16 -8.53
CA SER A 34 36.58 -0.65 -7.76
C SER A 34 35.23 -1.22 -8.23
N PHE A 35 35.06 -1.40 -9.54
CA PHE A 35 33.85 -2.04 -10.11
C PHE A 35 33.78 -3.53 -9.82
N SER A 36 34.91 -4.28 -9.88
CA SER A 36 34.92 -5.70 -9.55
C SER A 36 34.60 -5.93 -8.06
N LYS A 37 35.16 -5.14 -7.14
CA LYS A 37 34.82 -5.21 -5.71
C LYS A 37 33.37 -4.76 -5.41
N LEU A 38 32.79 -3.89 -6.23
CA LEU A 38 31.36 -3.52 -6.12
C LEU A 38 30.42 -4.64 -6.64
N ILE A 39 30.89 -5.48 -7.54
CA ILE A 39 30.12 -6.57 -8.15
C ILE A 39 30.31 -7.89 -7.37
N GLU A 40 31.47 -8.12 -6.74
CA GLU A 40 31.79 -9.36 -6.00
C GLU A 40 30.93 -9.61 -4.73
N GLY A 41 30.07 -8.69 -4.31
CA GLY A 41 29.22 -8.83 -3.13
C GLY A 41 27.72 -8.72 -3.36
N ARG A 42 27.24 -8.52 -4.59
CA ARG A 42 25.81 -8.28 -4.87
C ARG A 42 25.31 -9.11 -6.05
N LYS A 43 25.19 -10.42 -5.83
CA LYS A 43 24.38 -11.26 -6.71
C LYS A 43 22.93 -10.84 -6.49
N MET A 44 22.31 -10.21 -7.48
CA MET A 44 20.89 -9.94 -7.48
C MET A 44 20.19 -11.27 -7.77
N ASP A 45 19.52 -11.81 -6.77
CA ASP A 45 18.74 -13.02 -6.88
C ASP A 45 17.25 -12.65 -6.79
N PHE A 46 16.50 -13.02 -7.80
CA PHE A 46 15.05 -12.80 -7.87
C PHE A 46 14.26 -14.03 -7.40
N GLU A 47 14.94 -15.11 -7.03
CA GLU A 47 14.28 -16.29 -6.52
C GLU A 47 13.81 -16.08 -5.07
N LEU A 48 12.58 -16.48 -4.80
CA LEU A 48 12.06 -16.51 -3.44
C LEU A 48 12.76 -17.61 -2.66
N ASN A 49 13.16 -17.33 -1.42
CA ASN A 49 13.67 -18.35 -0.49
C ASN A 49 12.54 -19.30 -0.06
N THR A 50 12.88 -20.33 0.73
CA THR A 50 11.92 -21.35 1.16
C THR A 50 10.77 -20.77 1.97
N GLU A 51 11.04 -19.87 2.91
CA GLU A 51 10.02 -19.26 3.76
C GLU A 51 9.07 -18.37 2.94
N GLN A 52 9.61 -17.58 2.01
CA GLN A 52 8.83 -16.76 1.10
C GLN A 52 7.94 -17.60 0.17
N LYS A 53 8.44 -18.74 -0.34
CA LYS A 53 7.64 -19.69 -1.11
C LYS A 53 6.49 -20.27 -0.28
N MET A 54 6.75 -20.66 0.97
CA MET A 54 5.70 -21.13 1.88
C MET A 54 4.63 -20.07 2.13
N ILE A 55 5.00 -18.80 2.29
CA ILE A 55 4.03 -17.69 2.43
C ILE A 55 3.15 -17.57 1.19
N VAL A 56 3.76 -17.61 0.00
CA VAL A 56 3.02 -17.53 -1.27
C VAL A 56 2.07 -18.73 -1.43
N GLU A 57 2.54 -19.95 -1.16
CA GLU A 57 1.73 -21.16 -1.21
C GLU A 57 0.55 -21.09 -0.23
N THR A 58 0.81 -20.77 1.04
CA THR A 58 -0.25 -20.63 2.06
C THR A 58 -1.25 -19.53 1.71
N ALA A 59 -0.78 -18.39 1.20
CA ALA A 59 -1.66 -17.31 0.77
C ALA A 59 -2.53 -17.69 -0.42
N SER A 60 -1.97 -18.47 -1.36
CA SER A 60 -2.70 -19.00 -2.52
C SER A 60 -3.78 -19.99 -2.08
N ASP A 61 -3.45 -20.92 -1.19
CA ASP A 61 -4.39 -21.91 -0.67
C ASP A 61 -5.57 -21.23 0.05
N ILE A 62 -5.29 -20.28 0.94
CA ILE A 62 -6.33 -19.48 1.60
C ILE A 62 -7.20 -18.74 0.57
N ALA A 63 -6.60 -18.12 -0.45
CA ALA A 63 -7.37 -17.40 -1.44
C ALA A 63 -8.31 -18.33 -2.25
N HIS A 64 -7.88 -19.55 -2.53
CA HIS A 64 -8.68 -20.55 -3.26
C HIS A 64 -9.81 -21.12 -2.41
N ASP A 65 -9.64 -21.24 -1.08
CA ASP A 65 -10.69 -21.70 -0.17
C ASP A 65 -11.88 -20.71 -0.10
N PHE A 66 -11.64 -19.44 -0.40
CA PHE A 66 -12.66 -18.38 -0.43
C PHE A 66 -12.92 -17.91 -1.86
N GLY A 67 -13.68 -18.72 -2.60
CA GLY A 67 -13.97 -18.49 -4.02
C GLY A 67 -14.83 -17.24 -4.31
N PRO A 68 -15.11 -16.98 -5.61
CA PRO A 68 -15.83 -15.78 -6.05
C PRO A 68 -17.22 -15.60 -5.41
N GLU A 69 -17.96 -16.72 -5.22
CA GLU A 69 -19.27 -16.72 -4.59
C GLU A 69 -19.23 -16.15 -3.17
N TYR A 70 -18.24 -16.54 -2.38
CA TYR A 70 -18.04 -16.06 -1.02
C TYR A 70 -17.92 -14.52 -0.99
N TRP A 71 -17.06 -13.96 -1.86
CA TRP A 71 -16.83 -12.52 -1.90
C TRP A 71 -18.04 -11.74 -2.42
N ARG A 72 -18.77 -12.28 -3.41
CA ARG A 72 -20.03 -11.68 -3.88
C ARG A 72 -21.08 -11.63 -2.77
N GLU A 73 -21.19 -12.72 -2.01
CA GLU A 73 -22.15 -12.80 -0.90
C GLU A 73 -21.79 -11.79 0.19
N LYS A 74 -20.51 -11.73 0.61
CA LYS A 74 -20.04 -10.80 1.64
C LYS A 74 -20.21 -9.33 1.21
N ASP A 75 -19.88 -8.99 -0.04
CA ASP A 75 -20.08 -7.63 -0.58
C ASP A 75 -21.57 -7.26 -0.63
N LYS A 76 -22.43 -8.16 -1.12
CA LYS A 76 -23.88 -7.96 -1.23
C LYS A 76 -24.57 -7.81 0.12
N LYS A 77 -24.18 -8.58 1.12
CA LYS A 77 -24.78 -8.58 2.46
C LYS A 77 -24.18 -7.52 3.39
N HIS A 78 -23.11 -6.86 2.98
CA HIS A 78 -22.33 -5.94 3.82
C HIS A 78 -21.84 -6.63 5.10
N GLU A 79 -21.41 -7.87 4.99
CA GLU A 79 -20.97 -8.72 6.11
C GLU A 79 -19.45 -8.85 6.14
N PHE A 80 -18.90 -8.74 7.35
CA PHE A 80 -17.49 -9.02 7.57
C PHE A 80 -17.17 -10.50 7.28
N PRO A 81 -16.05 -10.83 6.62
CA PRO A 81 -15.68 -12.19 6.26
C PRO A 81 -14.96 -12.89 7.43
N GLU A 82 -15.71 -13.29 8.46
CA GLU A 82 -15.16 -13.88 9.69
C GLU A 82 -14.31 -15.13 9.43
N ASP A 83 -14.76 -16.02 8.53
CA ASP A 83 -14.04 -17.25 8.22
C ASP A 83 -12.70 -16.97 7.54
N PHE A 84 -12.68 -16.01 6.61
CA PHE A 84 -11.45 -15.57 5.97
C PHE A 84 -10.49 -14.92 6.97
N TRP A 85 -11.00 -14.04 7.85
CA TRP A 85 -10.19 -13.44 8.91
C TRP A 85 -9.57 -14.50 9.82
N LYS A 86 -10.36 -15.49 10.23
CA LYS A 86 -9.90 -16.62 11.04
C LYS A 86 -8.79 -17.41 10.32
N ALA A 87 -8.93 -17.69 9.03
CA ALA A 87 -7.91 -18.36 8.23
C ALA A 87 -6.59 -17.58 8.19
N LEU A 88 -6.64 -16.24 8.02
CA LEU A 88 -5.45 -15.38 8.08
C LEU A 88 -4.75 -15.45 9.45
N VAL A 89 -5.53 -15.46 10.53
CA VAL A 89 -5.01 -15.56 11.91
C VAL A 89 -4.37 -16.92 12.16
N GLU A 90 -5.03 -18.00 11.77
CA GLU A 90 -4.53 -19.38 11.94
C GLU A 90 -3.26 -19.63 11.12
N ALA A 91 -3.15 -19.02 9.95
CA ALA A 91 -1.93 -19.02 9.14
C ALA A 91 -0.80 -18.11 9.68
N GLY A 92 -1.05 -17.34 10.75
CA GLY A 92 -0.09 -16.42 11.35
C GLY A 92 0.15 -15.13 10.58
N PHE A 93 -0.67 -14.82 9.57
CA PHE A 93 -0.45 -13.65 8.71
C PHE A 93 -0.61 -12.32 9.44
N THR A 94 -1.42 -12.25 10.48
CA THR A 94 -1.54 -11.08 11.35
C THR A 94 -0.25 -10.77 12.12
N GLY A 95 0.60 -11.79 12.30
CA GLY A 95 1.86 -11.71 13.06
C GLY A 95 3.13 -11.62 12.21
N ILE A 96 3.06 -11.62 10.86
CA ILE A 96 4.25 -11.66 9.97
C ILE A 96 5.33 -10.65 10.40
N ILE A 97 4.96 -9.38 10.58
CA ILE A 97 5.88 -8.28 10.91
C ILE A 97 6.03 -8.00 12.41
N ILE A 98 5.39 -8.81 13.26
CA ILE A 98 5.50 -8.68 14.71
C ILE A 98 6.71 -9.51 15.18
N PRO A 99 7.59 -8.97 16.04
CA PRO A 99 8.75 -9.71 16.53
C PRO A 99 8.37 -11.01 17.26
N GLU A 100 9.21 -12.05 17.10
CA GLU A 100 9.01 -13.38 17.68
C GLU A 100 8.78 -13.35 19.20
N LYS A 101 9.50 -12.49 19.92
CA LYS A 101 9.34 -12.35 21.39
C LYS A 101 7.92 -11.94 21.80
N TYR A 102 7.12 -11.40 20.89
CA TYR A 102 5.70 -11.04 21.10
C TYR A 102 4.74 -11.98 20.36
N GLY A 103 5.23 -13.14 19.90
CA GLY A 103 4.41 -14.19 19.30
C GLY A 103 4.10 -13.98 17.82
N GLY A 104 4.81 -13.11 17.13
CA GLY A 104 4.81 -13.00 15.67
C GLY A 104 5.89 -13.83 15.01
N SER A 105 6.10 -13.64 13.70
CA SER A 105 7.11 -14.36 12.91
C SER A 105 8.43 -13.59 12.75
N GLY A 106 8.49 -12.32 13.17
CA GLY A 106 9.69 -11.48 13.07
C GLY A 106 10.18 -11.23 11.64
N MET A 107 9.32 -11.43 10.64
CA MET A 107 9.63 -11.22 9.23
C MET A 107 9.50 -9.74 8.83
N GLY A 108 9.80 -9.43 7.55
CA GLY A 108 9.82 -8.06 7.04
C GLY A 108 8.56 -7.65 6.29
N MET A 109 8.59 -6.41 5.82
CA MET A 109 7.56 -5.88 4.91
C MET A 109 7.57 -6.59 3.56
N PHE A 110 8.71 -7.14 3.14
CA PHE A 110 8.79 -7.89 1.89
C PHE A 110 7.88 -9.13 1.95
N GLU A 111 7.94 -9.92 3.01
CA GLU A 111 7.08 -11.09 3.24
C GLU A 111 5.61 -10.68 3.40
N MET A 112 5.34 -9.58 4.10
CA MET A 112 3.98 -9.05 4.25
C MET A 112 3.36 -8.68 2.89
N ILE A 113 4.08 -7.99 2.01
CA ILE A 113 3.55 -7.64 0.69
C ILE A 113 3.43 -8.84 -0.24
N LEU A 114 4.29 -9.86 -0.11
CA LEU A 114 4.11 -11.12 -0.85
C LEU A 114 2.80 -11.81 -0.46
N ALA A 115 2.50 -11.93 0.84
CA ALA A 115 1.24 -12.47 1.30
C ALA A 115 0.04 -11.68 0.78
N MET A 116 0.07 -10.33 0.93
CA MET A 116 -1.01 -9.44 0.48
C MET A 116 -1.23 -9.50 -1.02
N GLU A 117 -0.17 -9.46 -1.82
CA GLU A 117 -0.25 -9.52 -3.29
C GLU A 117 -0.82 -10.86 -3.74
N THR A 118 -0.38 -11.97 -3.14
CA THR A 118 -0.85 -13.31 -3.49
C THR A 118 -2.31 -13.49 -3.12
N LEU A 119 -2.73 -13.19 -1.88
CA LEU A 119 -4.14 -13.22 -1.49
C LEU A 119 -5.02 -12.43 -2.46
N THR A 120 -4.57 -11.23 -2.81
CA THR A 120 -5.30 -10.34 -3.71
C THR A 120 -5.41 -10.90 -5.12
N SER A 121 -4.29 -11.36 -5.69
CA SER A 121 -4.22 -11.85 -7.08
C SER A 121 -4.86 -13.22 -7.26
N GLU A 122 -4.89 -14.06 -6.22
CA GLU A 122 -5.46 -15.39 -6.30
C GLU A 122 -6.99 -15.46 -6.05
N GLY A 123 -7.64 -14.34 -5.72
CA GLY A 123 -9.11 -14.27 -5.73
C GLY A 123 -9.76 -13.36 -4.71
N CYS A 124 -9.06 -13.00 -3.62
CA CYS A 124 -9.67 -12.21 -2.54
C CYS A 124 -9.93 -10.73 -2.94
N GLY A 125 -9.40 -10.25 -4.07
CA GLY A 125 -9.49 -8.83 -4.41
C GLY A 125 -8.85 -7.97 -3.31
N LEU A 126 -9.38 -6.78 -3.05
CA LEU A 126 -8.79 -5.87 -2.06
C LEU A 126 -8.79 -6.45 -0.63
N ALA A 127 -9.68 -7.38 -0.30
CA ALA A 127 -9.74 -8.02 1.02
C ALA A 127 -8.42 -8.69 1.42
N GLY A 128 -7.68 -9.26 0.45
CA GLY A 128 -6.37 -9.88 0.69
C GLY A 128 -5.33 -8.94 1.31
N THR A 129 -5.46 -7.64 1.10
CA THR A 129 -4.58 -6.62 1.67
C THR A 129 -5.23 -5.86 2.82
N TRP A 130 -6.55 -5.60 2.72
CA TRP A 130 -7.28 -4.64 3.55
C TRP A 130 -7.14 -4.90 5.05
N PHE A 131 -7.52 -6.09 5.50
CA PHE A 131 -7.55 -6.41 6.93
C PHE A 131 -6.16 -6.49 7.56
N LEU A 132 -5.18 -7.04 6.83
CA LEU A 132 -3.79 -7.09 7.27
C LEU A 132 -3.18 -5.68 7.38
N CYS A 133 -3.53 -4.77 6.46
CA CYS A 133 -3.08 -3.39 6.54
C CYS A 133 -3.63 -2.68 7.78
N LEU A 134 -4.94 -2.81 8.04
CA LEU A 134 -5.57 -2.19 9.21
C LEU A 134 -4.96 -2.71 10.52
N THR A 135 -4.81 -4.02 10.65
CA THR A 135 -4.40 -4.64 11.91
C THR A 135 -2.88 -4.69 12.07
N SER A 136 -2.17 -5.28 11.13
CA SER A 136 -0.73 -5.52 11.26
C SER A 136 0.11 -4.28 11.01
N ILE A 137 -0.24 -3.47 10.01
CA ILE A 137 0.54 -2.26 9.69
C ILE A 137 0.13 -1.11 10.62
N PHE A 138 -1.14 -0.74 10.71
CA PHE A 138 -1.51 0.40 11.55
C PHE A 138 -1.39 0.11 13.04
N GLY A 139 -1.86 -1.05 13.51
CA GLY A 139 -1.73 -1.45 14.90
C GLY A 139 -0.34 -2.00 15.21
N GLY A 140 -0.02 -3.15 14.62
CA GLY A 140 1.17 -3.93 14.93
C GLY A 140 2.48 -3.18 14.72
N LEU A 141 2.67 -2.61 13.54
CA LEU A 141 3.92 -1.91 13.20
C LEU A 141 4.09 -0.59 13.98
N SER A 142 3.00 0.18 14.19
CA SER A 142 3.04 1.41 15.01
C SER A 142 3.52 1.11 16.41
N ILE A 143 2.95 0.08 17.04
CA ILE A 143 3.29 -0.32 18.42
C ILE A 143 4.69 -0.95 18.46
N THR A 144 5.06 -1.76 17.48
CA THR A 144 6.41 -2.33 17.39
C THR A 144 7.48 -1.25 17.37
N LYS A 145 7.27 -0.18 16.56
CA LYS A 145 8.26 0.88 16.39
C LYS A 145 8.28 1.91 17.52
N HIS A 146 7.13 2.29 18.02
CA HIS A 146 7.00 3.44 18.91
C HIS A 146 6.49 3.10 20.31
N GLY A 147 5.97 1.88 20.52
CA GLY A 147 5.51 1.44 21.84
C GLY A 147 6.65 1.26 22.84
N ASN A 148 6.38 1.58 24.10
CA ASN A 148 7.22 1.13 25.22
C ASN A 148 7.04 -0.39 25.45
N GLU A 149 7.86 -1.00 26.31
CA GLU A 149 7.80 -2.45 26.53
C GLU A 149 6.43 -2.91 27.06
N GLN A 150 5.81 -2.15 27.96
CA GLN A 150 4.48 -2.48 28.50
C GLN A 150 3.39 -2.47 27.42
N GLN A 151 3.42 -1.48 26.53
CA GLN A 151 2.51 -1.40 25.37
C GLN A 151 2.74 -2.56 24.39
N LYS A 152 4.00 -2.89 24.11
CA LYS A 152 4.35 -4.01 23.23
C LYS A 152 3.87 -5.35 23.81
N GLU A 153 4.14 -5.60 25.09
CA GLU A 153 3.71 -6.81 25.78
C GLU A 153 2.17 -6.93 25.90
N LYS A 154 1.48 -5.78 26.06
CA LYS A 154 0.00 -5.75 26.18
C LYS A 154 -0.69 -6.04 24.84
N TYR A 155 -0.20 -5.47 23.73
CA TYR A 155 -0.94 -5.44 22.47
C TYR A 155 -0.39 -6.37 21.40
N LEU A 156 0.93 -6.47 21.20
CA LEU A 156 1.49 -7.22 20.08
C LEU A 156 1.12 -8.71 20.08
N PRO A 157 1.14 -9.43 21.23
CA PRO A 157 0.70 -10.83 21.24
C PRO A 157 -0.77 -11.01 20.87
N LYS A 158 -1.62 -10.02 21.19
CA LYS A 158 -3.04 -10.05 20.84
C LYS A 158 -3.26 -9.78 19.37
N ILE A 159 -2.51 -8.81 18.78
CA ILE A 159 -2.53 -8.51 17.36
C ILE A 159 -2.06 -9.72 16.54
N ALA A 160 -0.98 -10.38 16.95
CA ALA A 160 -0.51 -11.61 16.32
C ALA A 160 -1.57 -12.73 16.32
N LYS A 161 -2.50 -12.71 17.31
CA LYS A 161 -3.64 -13.62 17.44
C LYS A 161 -4.96 -13.04 16.88
N GLY A 162 -4.89 -12.00 16.05
CA GLY A 162 -6.06 -11.48 15.35
C GLY A 162 -6.84 -10.37 16.07
N MET A 163 -6.30 -9.75 17.14
CA MET A 163 -6.93 -8.56 17.71
C MET A 163 -6.93 -7.42 16.67
N GLU A 164 -8.10 -7.08 16.17
CA GLU A 164 -8.26 -6.06 15.13
C GLU A 164 -7.95 -4.66 15.65
N PHE A 165 -7.26 -3.88 14.80
CA PHE A 165 -6.94 -2.46 15.03
C PHE A 165 -7.48 -1.59 13.89
N CYS A 166 -7.70 -0.31 14.18
CA CYS A 166 -7.95 0.73 13.20
C CYS A 166 -7.07 1.95 13.42
N LEU A 167 -6.96 2.80 12.39
CA LEU A 167 -6.25 4.09 12.45
C LEU A 167 -7.24 5.24 12.34
N ALA A 168 -7.33 6.10 13.36
CA ALA A 168 -8.15 7.29 13.38
C ALA A 168 -7.28 8.54 13.12
N LEU A 169 -7.07 8.84 11.84
CA LEU A 169 -6.23 9.95 11.36
C LEU A 169 -7.07 11.08 10.78
N THR A 170 -7.84 10.79 9.74
CA THR A 170 -8.54 11.75 8.88
C THR A 170 -9.70 12.43 9.60
N GLU A 171 -9.88 13.73 9.36
CA GLU A 171 -11.02 14.53 9.82
C GLU A 171 -11.78 15.13 8.63
N PRO A 172 -13.03 15.61 8.80
CA PRO A 172 -13.79 16.22 7.72
C PRO A 172 -13.02 17.32 6.97
N ASP A 173 -12.26 18.16 7.68
CA ASP A 173 -11.47 19.27 7.14
C ASP A 173 -9.97 18.95 7.00
N ALA A 174 -9.54 17.72 7.29
CA ALA A 174 -8.13 17.34 7.31
C ALA A 174 -7.91 15.96 6.70
N GLY A 175 -8.14 15.83 5.40
CA GLY A 175 -7.77 14.67 4.58
C GLY A 175 -6.37 14.82 3.99
N THR A 176 -6.26 15.32 2.75
CA THR A 176 -4.96 15.60 2.09
C THR A 176 -4.07 16.54 2.91
N ASN A 177 -4.66 17.55 3.55
CA ASN A 177 -3.97 18.45 4.48
C ASN A 177 -4.00 17.89 5.92
N THR A 178 -3.45 16.71 6.13
CA THR A 178 -3.45 16.00 7.42
C THR A 178 -2.91 16.83 8.60
N LEU A 179 -1.95 17.72 8.34
CA LEU A 179 -1.43 18.62 9.37
C LEU A 179 -2.43 19.66 9.88
N ASN A 180 -3.66 19.67 9.33
CA ASN A 180 -4.75 20.52 9.79
C ASN A 180 -5.69 19.84 10.80
N ILE A 181 -5.34 18.67 11.30
CA ILE A 181 -6.08 17.95 12.35
C ILE A 181 -6.40 18.88 13.52
N ARG A 182 -7.66 18.83 13.99
CA ARG A 182 -8.22 19.65 15.07
C ARG A 182 -8.56 18.86 16.32
N THR A 183 -8.77 17.52 16.22
CA THR A 183 -8.98 16.66 17.41
C THR A 183 -7.92 16.98 18.44
N MET A 184 -8.34 17.38 19.65
CA MET A 184 -7.47 17.91 20.70
C MET A 184 -7.38 16.95 21.86
N ALA A 185 -6.17 16.74 22.38
CA ALA A 185 -5.88 16.00 23.58
C ALA A 185 -5.29 16.96 24.62
N ILE A 186 -6.06 17.30 25.63
CA ILE A 186 -5.66 18.21 26.73
C ILE A 186 -5.19 17.36 27.89
N GLU A 187 -4.00 17.66 28.42
CA GLU A 187 -3.43 16.96 29.56
C GLU A 187 -4.10 17.43 30.86
N GLU A 188 -4.71 16.48 31.59
CA GLU A 188 -5.36 16.71 32.89
C GLU A 188 -4.89 15.66 33.92
N GLY A 189 -4.06 16.08 34.88
CA GLY A 189 -3.49 15.14 35.84
C GLY A 189 -2.69 14.01 35.19
N ASP A 190 -3.08 12.77 35.36
CA ASP A 190 -2.42 11.58 34.81
C ASP A 190 -3.08 11.06 33.51
N GLU A 191 -4.00 11.84 32.93
CA GLU A 191 -4.74 11.49 31.74
C GLU A 191 -4.67 12.59 30.69
N TYR A 192 -5.09 12.24 29.45
CA TYR A 192 -5.49 13.16 28.40
C TYR A 192 -7.00 13.11 28.23
N VAL A 193 -7.65 14.26 28.15
CA VAL A 193 -9.05 14.40 27.75
C VAL A 193 -9.07 14.77 26.28
N ILE A 194 -9.65 13.90 25.45
CA ILE A 194 -9.63 14.02 23.99
C ILE A 194 -11.04 14.31 23.46
N ASN A 195 -11.14 15.38 22.66
CA ASN A 195 -12.36 15.77 21.98
C ASN A 195 -12.10 15.97 20.49
N GLY A 196 -13.02 15.53 19.65
CA GLY A 196 -12.93 15.72 18.21
C GLY A 196 -13.77 14.75 17.40
N GLU A 197 -13.50 14.75 16.10
CA GLU A 197 -14.23 13.95 15.11
C GLU A 197 -13.24 13.37 14.10
N LYS A 198 -13.46 12.10 13.74
CA LYS A 198 -12.70 11.41 12.71
C LYS A 198 -13.64 10.85 11.65
N ILE A 199 -13.20 10.80 10.40
CA ILE A 199 -14.01 10.30 9.29
C ILE A 199 -13.20 9.31 8.43
N PHE A 200 -13.91 8.44 7.73
CA PHE A 200 -13.32 7.36 6.92
C PHE A 200 -12.46 6.38 7.71
N ILE A 201 -12.85 6.10 8.96
CA ILE A 201 -12.13 5.17 9.84
C ILE A 201 -12.63 3.75 9.58
N SER A 202 -11.85 3.01 8.82
CA SER A 202 -12.21 1.63 8.43
C SER A 202 -12.02 0.67 9.59
N GLY A 203 -13.04 -0.18 9.81
CA GLY A 203 -13.05 -1.20 10.85
C GLY A 203 -13.29 -0.68 12.26
N ALA A 204 -13.59 0.61 12.48
CA ALA A 204 -13.81 1.17 13.82
C ALA A 204 -15.01 0.53 14.54
N ASP A 205 -15.98 0.00 13.79
CA ASP A 205 -17.19 -0.65 14.34
C ASP A 205 -16.89 -1.99 15.04
N ARG A 206 -15.75 -2.60 14.77
CA ARG A 206 -15.40 -3.92 15.31
C ARG A 206 -14.01 -4.02 15.92
N ALA A 207 -13.11 -3.09 15.59
CA ALA A 207 -11.76 -3.05 16.15
C ALA A 207 -11.78 -3.10 17.69
N LYS A 208 -10.76 -3.73 18.27
CA LYS A 208 -10.54 -3.78 19.71
C LYS A 208 -9.47 -2.80 20.17
N GLY A 209 -8.75 -2.21 19.22
CA GLY A 209 -7.79 -1.15 19.46
C GLY A 209 -7.79 -0.13 18.32
N MET A 210 -7.48 1.11 18.67
CA MET A 210 -7.38 2.23 17.74
C MET A 210 -6.07 2.97 17.96
N ILE A 211 -5.36 3.27 16.89
CA ILE A 211 -4.31 4.30 16.91
C ILE A 211 -5.00 5.63 16.59
N LEU A 212 -5.15 6.47 17.61
CA LEU A 212 -5.78 7.79 17.48
C LEU A 212 -4.73 8.87 17.34
N VAL A 213 -4.86 9.70 16.30
CA VAL A 213 -4.01 10.87 16.09
C VAL A 213 -4.74 12.12 16.57
N ALA A 214 -4.17 12.83 17.55
CA ALA A 214 -4.73 14.05 18.11
C ALA A 214 -3.66 15.11 18.34
N ARG A 215 -4.06 16.38 18.51
CA ARG A 215 -3.17 17.47 18.89
C ARG A 215 -2.97 17.52 20.40
N THR A 216 -1.74 17.53 20.82
CA THR A 216 -1.32 17.83 22.18
C THR A 216 -0.82 19.27 22.33
N THR A 217 -0.47 19.90 21.23
CA THR A 217 -0.15 21.35 21.15
C THR A 217 -0.98 22.00 20.06
N PRO A 218 -1.72 23.09 20.35
CA PRO A 218 -2.47 23.85 19.37
C PRO A 218 -1.59 24.27 18.18
N LYS A 219 -2.16 24.24 16.97
CA LYS A 219 -1.43 24.49 15.71
C LYS A 219 -0.67 25.83 15.74
N GLU A 220 -1.29 26.84 16.33
CA GLU A 220 -0.77 28.23 16.43
C GLU A 220 0.40 28.35 17.42
N LYS A 221 0.49 27.39 18.36
CA LYS A 221 1.55 27.33 19.39
C LYS A 221 2.67 26.35 19.04
N ALA A 222 2.49 25.51 18.01
CA ALA A 222 3.49 24.54 17.62
C ALA A 222 4.71 25.22 16.97
N PRO A 223 5.94 24.89 17.36
CA PRO A 223 7.16 25.51 16.81
C PRO A 223 7.34 25.29 15.30
N LYS A 224 6.76 24.22 14.78
CA LYS A 224 6.74 23.86 13.35
C LYS A 224 5.39 23.24 13.01
N ARG A 225 4.91 23.41 11.77
CA ARG A 225 3.65 22.84 11.29
C ARG A 225 3.55 21.31 11.48
N THR A 226 4.69 20.60 11.45
CA THR A 226 4.78 19.15 11.60
C THR A 226 4.87 18.67 13.06
N LEU A 227 4.88 19.58 14.03
CA LEU A 227 4.86 19.28 15.46
C LEU A 227 3.47 19.53 16.08
N GLY A 228 3.28 19.04 17.29
CA GLY A 228 2.04 19.23 18.05
C GLY A 228 0.99 18.15 17.84
N LEU A 229 1.27 17.12 17.03
CA LEU A 229 0.45 15.90 16.92
C LEU A 229 1.07 14.80 17.75
N SER A 230 0.23 13.98 18.37
CA SER A 230 0.62 12.80 19.15
C SER A 230 -0.23 11.60 18.77
N LEU A 231 0.27 10.41 19.05
CA LEU A 231 -0.44 9.16 18.84
C LEU A 231 -0.88 8.58 20.17
N PHE A 232 -2.07 8.01 20.22
CA PHE A 232 -2.63 7.35 21.39
C PHE A 232 -3.13 5.96 21.04
N ILE A 233 -2.91 5.00 21.92
CA ILE A 233 -3.55 3.68 21.84
C ILE A 233 -4.84 3.76 22.65
N VAL A 234 -5.97 3.54 21.98
CA VAL A 234 -7.30 3.55 22.60
C VAL A 234 -7.91 2.17 22.51
N ASP A 235 -8.30 1.59 23.64
CA ASP A 235 -9.03 0.32 23.69
C ASP A 235 -10.50 0.56 23.29
N LEU A 236 -11.08 -0.33 22.47
CA LEU A 236 -12.46 -0.30 21.98
C LEU A 236 -13.23 -1.57 22.37
N PRO A 237 -14.58 -1.54 22.49
CA PRO A 237 -15.42 -0.33 22.45
C PRO A 237 -15.18 0.58 23.66
N ASN A 238 -15.49 1.86 23.50
CA ASN A 238 -15.34 2.86 24.53
C ASN A 238 -16.61 3.73 24.59
N PRO A 239 -17.22 4.00 25.76
CA PRO A 239 -18.48 4.74 25.87
C PRO A 239 -18.38 6.20 25.43
N GLU A 240 -17.20 6.82 25.45
CA GLU A 240 -16.94 8.18 25.02
C GLU A 240 -16.70 8.27 23.50
N ILE A 241 -16.80 7.14 22.79
CA ILE A 241 -16.61 7.06 21.33
C ILE A 241 -17.88 6.54 20.66
N GLU A 242 -18.50 7.40 19.85
CA GLU A 242 -19.61 7.01 19.00
C GLU A 242 -19.09 6.69 17.59
N VAL A 243 -19.50 5.53 17.05
CA VAL A 243 -19.05 5.03 15.74
C VAL A 243 -20.25 4.87 14.82
N ILE A 244 -20.27 5.64 13.72
CA ILE A 244 -21.38 5.66 12.75
C ILE A 244 -20.85 5.17 11.40
N PRO A 245 -21.33 4.04 10.86
CA PRO A 245 -20.96 3.56 9.53
C PRO A 245 -21.40 4.53 8.42
N ILE A 246 -20.55 4.68 7.40
CA ILE A 246 -20.78 5.47 6.20
C ILE A 246 -21.12 4.53 5.06
N GLU A 247 -22.19 4.80 4.32
CA GLU A 247 -22.48 4.11 3.08
C GLU A 247 -21.43 4.46 2.00
N LYS A 248 -21.00 3.45 1.24
CA LYS A 248 -19.92 3.63 0.27
C LYS A 248 -20.05 2.74 -0.95
N HIS A 249 -19.35 3.08 -1.99
CA HIS A 249 -19.42 2.43 -3.29
C HIS A 249 -18.89 0.99 -3.33
N GLY A 250 -17.84 0.68 -2.58
CA GLY A 250 -17.19 -0.63 -2.61
C GLY A 250 -16.59 -1.04 -1.26
N ILE A 251 -16.04 -2.26 -1.20
CA ILE A 251 -15.52 -2.88 0.03
C ILE A 251 -16.64 -2.96 1.09
N ASN A 252 -17.81 -3.41 0.66
CA ASN A 252 -19.00 -3.42 1.50
C ASN A 252 -18.89 -4.46 2.63
N TYR A 253 -18.02 -5.43 2.49
CA TYR A 253 -17.67 -6.42 3.53
C TYR A 253 -16.84 -5.84 4.70
N SER A 254 -16.45 -4.58 4.65
CA SER A 254 -15.78 -3.87 5.76
C SER A 254 -16.38 -2.48 5.91
N LYS A 255 -16.86 -2.13 7.08
CA LYS A 255 -17.42 -0.81 7.32
C LYS A 255 -16.33 0.24 7.42
N THR A 256 -16.64 1.44 6.96
CA THR A 256 -15.85 2.65 7.11
C THR A 256 -16.71 3.65 7.86
N CYS A 257 -16.19 4.27 8.90
CA CYS A 257 -17.01 4.96 9.87
C CYS A 257 -16.63 6.43 10.06
N GLN A 258 -17.60 7.22 10.49
CA GLN A 258 -17.41 8.46 11.20
C GLN A 258 -17.31 8.13 12.68
N VAL A 259 -16.42 8.81 13.40
CA VAL A 259 -16.12 8.56 14.81
C VAL A 259 -16.14 9.88 15.57
N TYR A 260 -17.08 10.01 16.49
CA TYR A 260 -17.18 11.15 17.39
C TYR A 260 -16.53 10.80 18.73
N ILE A 261 -15.74 11.71 19.23
CA ILE A 261 -14.94 11.55 20.46
C ILE A 261 -15.34 12.68 21.42
N ASN A 262 -15.97 12.31 22.54
CA ASN A 262 -16.51 13.25 23.49
C ASN A 262 -15.95 12.99 24.89
N ASP A 263 -15.09 13.87 25.38
CA ASP A 263 -14.43 13.79 26.68
C ASP A 263 -13.74 12.44 26.96
N LEU A 264 -13.18 11.83 25.90
CA LEU A 264 -12.46 10.55 26.01
C LEU A 264 -11.25 10.69 26.93
N ARG A 265 -11.27 9.95 28.03
CA ARG A 265 -10.16 9.90 28.98
C ARG A 265 -9.19 8.80 28.61
N VAL A 266 -7.95 9.18 28.35
CA VAL A 266 -6.86 8.29 27.95
C VAL A 266 -5.71 8.45 28.93
N PRO A 267 -5.31 7.39 29.67
CA PRO A 267 -4.14 7.45 30.55
C PRO A 267 -2.87 7.89 29.80
N LYS A 268 -1.99 8.63 30.47
CA LYS A 268 -0.71 9.07 29.90
C LYS A 268 0.16 7.94 29.39
N GLU A 269 0.07 6.78 30.00
CA GLU A 269 0.77 5.56 29.59
C GLU A 269 0.32 5.02 28.24
N ASN A 270 -0.84 5.44 27.71
CA ASN A 270 -1.34 5.07 26.39
C ASN A 270 -0.88 6.05 25.28
N LEU A 271 -0.11 7.09 25.63
CA LEU A 271 0.61 7.88 24.63
C LEU A 271 1.61 6.97 23.91
N LEU A 272 1.48 6.85 22.61
CA LEU A 272 2.35 6.04 21.78
C LEU A 272 3.54 6.87 21.28
N GLY A 273 4.73 6.50 21.72
CA GLY A 273 5.97 7.19 21.38
C GLY A 273 6.15 8.54 22.07
N GLU A 274 6.51 9.59 21.32
CA GLU A 274 6.87 10.90 21.87
C GLU A 274 5.76 11.94 21.63
N LYS A 275 5.41 12.68 22.70
CA LYS A 275 4.48 13.81 22.62
C LYS A 275 4.92 14.82 21.55
N ASP A 276 3.95 15.34 20.81
CA ASP A 276 4.12 16.35 19.73
C ASP A 276 4.90 15.87 18.49
N LYS A 277 5.39 14.62 18.44
CA LYS A 277 6.10 14.04 17.29
C LYS A 277 5.29 13.03 16.49
N GLY A 278 4.00 12.92 16.74
CA GLY A 278 3.10 11.95 16.13
C GLY A 278 3.08 11.97 14.60
N TRP A 279 3.31 13.14 13.97
CA TRP A 279 3.44 13.23 12.53
C TRP A 279 4.61 12.39 11.98
N TYR A 280 5.77 12.49 12.60
CA TYR A 280 6.94 11.72 12.16
C TYR A 280 6.76 10.24 12.44
N GLN A 281 6.15 9.89 13.57
CA GLN A 281 5.89 8.51 13.97
C GLN A 281 4.88 7.82 13.04
N ILE A 282 3.81 8.50 12.64
CA ILE A 282 2.83 7.91 11.72
C ILE A 282 3.40 7.74 10.29
N LEU A 283 4.37 8.55 9.87
CA LEU A 283 5.03 8.37 8.57
C LEU A 283 5.75 7.03 8.46
N ASP A 284 6.20 6.44 9.58
CA ASP A 284 6.85 5.13 9.62
C ASP A 284 5.89 3.98 9.26
N THR A 285 4.58 4.19 9.35
CA THR A 285 3.55 3.25 8.91
C THR A 285 2.94 3.63 7.56
N LEU A 286 2.97 4.92 7.19
CA LEU A 286 2.37 5.37 5.93
C LEU A 286 3.20 4.95 4.68
N ASN A 287 4.51 4.72 4.79
CA ASN A 287 5.28 4.13 3.68
C ASN A 287 4.96 2.63 3.51
N PRO A 288 4.98 1.78 4.57
CA PRO A 288 4.43 0.42 4.54
C PRO A 288 3.02 0.32 3.97
N GLU A 289 2.14 1.23 4.35
CA GLU A 289 0.78 1.30 3.80
C GLU A 289 0.77 1.53 2.28
N ARG A 290 1.62 2.44 1.76
CA ARG A 290 1.75 2.64 0.30
C ARG A 290 2.22 1.36 -0.40
N MET A 291 3.15 0.62 0.20
CA MET A 291 3.63 -0.67 -0.32
C MET A 291 2.51 -1.71 -0.34
N ALA A 292 1.73 -1.83 0.75
CA ALA A 292 0.59 -2.72 0.86
C ALA A 292 -0.45 -2.45 -0.24
N PHE A 293 -0.83 -1.18 -0.43
CA PHE A 293 -1.81 -0.82 -1.46
C PHE A 293 -1.23 -0.84 -2.88
N SER A 294 0.09 -0.77 -3.05
CA SER A 294 0.73 -1.08 -4.33
C SER A 294 0.63 -2.56 -4.66
N ALA A 295 0.83 -3.44 -3.67
CA ALA A 295 0.62 -4.89 -3.81
C ALA A 295 -0.85 -5.21 -4.13
N ALA A 296 -1.80 -4.57 -3.44
CA ALA A 296 -3.23 -4.69 -3.73
C ALA A 296 -3.57 -4.29 -5.17
N ALA A 297 -3.10 -3.13 -5.61
CA ALA A 297 -3.39 -2.63 -6.96
C ALA A 297 -2.81 -3.53 -8.05
N ALA A 298 -1.58 -4.00 -7.87
CA ALA A 298 -0.95 -4.97 -8.76
C ALA A 298 -1.71 -6.31 -8.74
N GLY A 299 -2.05 -6.82 -7.55
CA GLY A 299 -2.79 -8.07 -7.36
C GLY A 299 -4.17 -8.06 -8.02
N ILE A 300 -4.98 -6.99 -7.80
CA ILE A 300 -6.28 -6.82 -8.46
C ILE A 300 -6.10 -6.78 -9.99
N GLY A 301 -5.08 -6.06 -10.48
CA GLY A 301 -4.79 -5.98 -11.91
C GLY A 301 -4.42 -7.34 -12.50
N LEU A 302 -3.60 -8.15 -11.81
CA LEU A 302 -3.24 -9.51 -12.23
C LEU A 302 -4.47 -10.42 -12.26
N LEU A 303 -5.32 -10.38 -11.23
CA LEU A 303 -6.56 -11.13 -11.15
C LEU A 303 -7.49 -10.79 -12.32
N ALA A 304 -7.68 -9.50 -12.60
CA ALA A 304 -8.52 -9.02 -13.69
C ALA A 304 -7.99 -9.45 -15.06
N ILE A 305 -6.68 -9.36 -15.31
CA ILE A 305 -6.05 -9.82 -16.55
C ILE A 305 -6.24 -11.32 -16.72
N ARG A 306 -5.98 -12.12 -15.67
CA ARG A 306 -6.14 -13.58 -15.72
C ARG A 306 -7.56 -13.95 -16.14
N LYS A 307 -8.57 -13.38 -15.51
CA LYS A 307 -9.98 -13.61 -15.83
C LYS A 307 -10.36 -13.13 -17.24
N ALA A 308 -9.86 -11.99 -17.66
CA ALA A 308 -10.08 -11.48 -19.01
C ALA A 308 -9.46 -12.38 -20.08
N VAL A 309 -8.27 -12.91 -19.83
CA VAL A 309 -7.58 -13.84 -20.73
C VAL A 309 -8.32 -15.17 -20.84
N GLU A 310 -8.78 -15.75 -19.71
CA GLU A 310 -9.61 -16.95 -19.69
C GLU A 310 -10.86 -16.76 -20.56
N TYR A 311 -11.62 -15.70 -20.29
CA TYR A 311 -12.82 -15.35 -21.06
C TYR A 311 -12.52 -15.10 -22.54
N ALA A 312 -11.44 -14.39 -22.87
CA ALA A 312 -11.09 -14.07 -24.24
C ALA A 312 -10.68 -15.29 -25.09
N LYS A 313 -10.19 -16.35 -24.45
CA LYS A 313 -9.88 -17.63 -25.12
C LYS A 313 -11.14 -18.43 -25.48
N GLU A 314 -12.20 -18.31 -24.68
CA GLU A 314 -13.43 -19.09 -24.83
C GLU A 314 -14.50 -18.33 -25.66
N ARG A 315 -14.70 -17.06 -25.37
CA ARG A 315 -15.72 -16.23 -26.04
C ARG A 315 -15.41 -16.05 -27.51
N ARG A 316 -16.36 -16.43 -28.35
CA ARG A 316 -16.26 -16.33 -29.81
C ARG A 316 -17.16 -15.25 -30.36
N VAL A 317 -16.63 -14.44 -31.27
CA VAL A 317 -17.34 -13.43 -32.07
C VAL A 317 -16.74 -13.48 -33.46
N PHE A 318 -17.56 -13.39 -34.49
CA PHE A 318 -17.13 -13.61 -35.88
C PHE A 318 -16.36 -14.92 -36.07
N GLU A 319 -16.86 -16.00 -35.45
CA GLU A 319 -16.35 -17.38 -35.55
C GLU A 319 -14.95 -17.65 -34.97
N VAL A 320 -14.31 -16.65 -34.37
CA VAL A 320 -13.00 -16.78 -33.73
C VAL A 320 -13.07 -16.38 -32.26
N PRO A 321 -12.16 -16.89 -31.39
CA PRO A 321 -12.03 -16.38 -30.05
C PRO A 321 -11.72 -14.89 -30.04
N ILE A 322 -12.35 -14.10 -29.19
CA ILE A 322 -12.11 -12.64 -29.13
C ILE A 322 -10.66 -12.30 -28.80
N GLY A 323 -9.95 -13.18 -28.08
CA GLY A 323 -8.54 -13.05 -27.78
C GLY A 323 -7.62 -13.10 -29.00
N SER A 324 -8.10 -13.46 -30.20
CA SER A 324 -7.32 -13.37 -31.44
C SER A 324 -7.27 -11.95 -32.03
N HIS A 325 -8.11 -11.04 -31.54
CA HIS A 325 -8.11 -9.65 -32.01
C HIS A 325 -7.09 -8.79 -31.27
N GLN A 326 -6.24 -8.06 -32.01
CA GLN A 326 -5.21 -7.16 -31.43
C GLN A 326 -5.81 -6.10 -30.50
N ALA A 327 -7.04 -5.64 -30.76
CA ALA A 327 -7.77 -4.70 -29.89
C ALA A 327 -8.05 -5.25 -28.48
N ILE A 328 -8.02 -6.57 -28.30
CA ILE A 328 -8.11 -7.25 -26.99
C ILE A 328 -6.72 -7.61 -26.45
N GLN A 329 -5.83 -8.13 -27.32
CA GLN A 329 -4.50 -8.59 -26.90
C GLN A 329 -3.61 -7.45 -26.41
N PHE A 330 -3.51 -6.35 -27.16
CA PHE A 330 -2.53 -5.30 -26.88
C PHE A 330 -2.80 -4.57 -25.55
N PRO A 331 -4.03 -4.16 -25.23
CA PRO A 331 -4.31 -3.53 -23.95
C PRO A 331 -4.01 -4.42 -22.74
N LEU A 332 -4.35 -5.72 -22.81
CA LEU A 332 -4.06 -6.68 -21.76
C LEU A 332 -2.55 -6.94 -21.59
N ALA A 333 -1.82 -7.06 -22.70
CA ALA A 333 -0.37 -7.24 -22.71
C ALA A 333 0.36 -6.00 -22.15
N GLU A 334 -0.06 -4.80 -22.55
CA GLU A 334 0.50 -3.54 -22.04
C GLU A 334 0.25 -3.37 -20.53
N ALA A 335 -0.98 -3.64 -20.07
CA ALA A 335 -1.31 -3.60 -18.65
C ALA A 335 -0.48 -4.61 -17.86
N LYS A 336 -0.30 -5.85 -18.35
CA LYS A 336 0.55 -6.86 -17.71
C LYS A 336 1.99 -6.40 -17.58
N ALA A 337 2.59 -5.84 -18.62
CA ALA A 337 3.96 -5.34 -18.59
C ALA A 337 4.15 -4.21 -17.56
N LYS A 338 3.18 -3.28 -17.49
CA LYS A 338 3.19 -2.18 -16.51
C LYS A 338 3.06 -2.68 -15.07
N ILE A 339 2.20 -3.68 -14.84
CA ILE A 339 2.04 -4.29 -13.51
C ILE A 339 3.33 -4.96 -13.06
N GLU A 340 4.00 -5.73 -13.92
CA GLU A 340 5.26 -6.38 -13.54
C GLU A 340 6.36 -5.37 -13.18
N ALA A 341 6.45 -4.27 -13.93
CA ALA A 341 7.37 -3.18 -13.58
C ALA A 341 7.05 -2.53 -12.22
N ALA A 342 5.76 -2.31 -11.95
CA ALA A 342 5.31 -1.74 -10.68
C ALA A 342 5.56 -2.68 -9.48
N ARG A 343 5.37 -3.99 -9.66
CA ARG A 343 5.68 -5.02 -8.66
C ARG A 343 7.14 -5.00 -8.27
N LEU A 344 8.06 -5.01 -9.25
CA LEU A 344 9.50 -4.94 -8.98
C LEU A 344 9.88 -3.67 -8.21
N LEU A 345 9.27 -2.55 -8.53
CA LEU A 345 9.49 -1.29 -7.80
C LEU A 345 8.97 -1.37 -6.36
N ASN A 346 7.82 -2.03 -6.14
CA ASN A 346 7.27 -2.24 -4.82
C ASN A 346 8.13 -3.20 -3.97
N TYR A 347 8.62 -4.27 -4.57
CA TYR A 347 9.56 -5.19 -3.92
C TYR A 347 10.85 -4.50 -3.51
N LYS A 348 11.39 -3.61 -4.37
CA LYS A 348 12.53 -2.78 -4.02
C LYS A 348 12.22 -1.87 -2.83
N ALA A 349 11.04 -1.25 -2.80
CA ALA A 349 10.64 -0.37 -1.70
C ALA A 349 10.60 -1.13 -0.36
N ALA A 350 10.00 -2.33 -0.34
CA ALA A 350 9.90 -3.17 0.84
C ALA A 350 11.29 -3.67 1.30
N TRP A 351 12.12 -4.12 0.36
CA TRP A 351 13.50 -4.53 0.66
C TRP A 351 14.33 -3.39 1.28
N LEU A 352 14.21 -2.16 0.77
CA LEU A 352 14.87 -0.98 1.36
C LEU A 352 14.38 -0.72 2.78
N TYR A 353 13.05 -0.81 2.98
CA TYR A 353 12.45 -0.62 4.29
C TYR A 353 12.98 -1.63 5.32
N ASP A 354 13.03 -2.91 4.97
CA ASP A 354 13.53 -3.99 5.83
C ASP A 354 15.03 -3.85 6.15
N LYS A 355 15.78 -3.20 5.28
CA LYS A 355 17.19 -2.83 5.52
C LYS A 355 17.37 -1.54 6.33
N GLY A 356 16.29 -0.91 6.79
CA GLY A 356 16.36 0.38 7.48
C GLY A 356 16.82 1.53 6.59
N GLN A 357 16.72 1.38 5.26
CA GLN A 357 17.15 2.39 4.29
C GLN A 357 15.96 3.30 3.89
N PRO A 358 16.23 4.55 3.48
CA PRO A 358 15.19 5.42 2.95
C PRO A 358 14.47 4.78 1.76
N CYS A 359 13.16 4.63 1.84
CA CYS A 359 12.33 3.97 0.83
C CYS A 359 11.16 4.83 0.32
N ALA A 360 11.02 6.07 0.82
CA ALA A 360 9.88 6.91 0.50
C ALA A 360 9.74 7.22 -1.00
N ALA A 361 10.86 7.37 -1.72
CA ALA A 361 10.85 7.57 -3.17
C ALA A 361 10.24 6.37 -3.89
N GLU A 362 10.76 5.18 -3.61
CA GLU A 362 10.29 3.93 -4.21
C GLU A 362 8.84 3.62 -3.83
N ALA A 363 8.45 3.81 -2.57
CA ALA A 363 7.07 3.57 -2.11
C ALA A 363 6.04 4.48 -2.81
N ASN A 364 6.36 5.77 -3.00
CA ASN A 364 5.47 6.67 -3.73
C ASN A 364 5.42 6.36 -5.23
N MET A 365 6.57 6.07 -5.86
CA MET A 365 6.63 5.69 -7.28
C MET A 365 5.91 4.36 -7.53
N ALA A 366 6.11 3.36 -6.65
CA ALA A 366 5.43 2.06 -6.73
C ALA A 366 3.92 2.23 -6.64
N LYS A 367 3.43 3.06 -5.68
CA LYS A 367 2.00 3.33 -5.57
C LYS A 367 1.42 3.95 -6.82
N VAL A 368 2.05 4.98 -7.38
CA VAL A 368 1.58 5.63 -8.61
C VAL A 368 1.55 4.62 -9.76
N ALA A 369 2.63 3.89 -9.96
CA ALA A 369 2.76 2.93 -11.06
C ALA A 369 1.76 1.77 -10.95
N ALA A 370 1.65 1.16 -9.76
CA ALA A 370 0.76 0.01 -9.53
C ALA A 370 -0.72 0.39 -9.67
N VAL A 371 -1.13 1.54 -9.11
CA VAL A 371 -2.52 1.99 -9.17
C VAL A 371 -2.94 2.31 -10.61
N GLU A 372 -2.12 3.02 -11.38
CA GLU A 372 -2.43 3.32 -12.78
C GLU A 372 -2.47 2.05 -13.63
N ALA A 373 -1.51 1.14 -13.45
CA ALA A 373 -1.49 -0.13 -14.16
C ALA A 373 -2.69 -1.02 -13.79
N GLY A 374 -3.02 -1.11 -12.49
CA GLY A 374 -4.16 -1.86 -11.99
C GLY A 374 -5.50 -1.34 -12.52
N ILE A 375 -5.73 -0.01 -12.49
CA ILE A 375 -6.93 0.61 -13.06
C ILE A 375 -7.05 0.29 -14.55
N GLN A 376 -5.97 0.42 -15.33
CA GLN A 376 -5.96 0.07 -16.74
C GLN A 376 -6.29 -1.41 -16.96
N ALA A 377 -5.71 -2.30 -16.14
CA ALA A 377 -5.97 -3.74 -16.24
C ALA A 377 -7.45 -4.08 -16.00
N VAL A 378 -8.05 -3.55 -14.94
CA VAL A 378 -9.48 -3.79 -14.63
C VAL A 378 -10.38 -3.15 -15.69
N TYR A 379 -10.05 -1.95 -16.16
CA TYR A 379 -10.78 -1.31 -17.26
C TYR A 379 -10.78 -2.17 -18.52
N HIS A 380 -9.59 -2.67 -18.94
CA HIS A 380 -9.49 -3.51 -20.13
C HIS A 380 -10.13 -4.88 -19.93
N ALA A 381 -10.13 -5.42 -18.70
CA ALA A 381 -10.90 -6.61 -18.37
C ALA A 381 -12.40 -6.36 -18.56
N MET A 382 -12.96 -5.26 -18.03
CA MET A 382 -14.36 -4.89 -18.26
C MET A 382 -14.69 -4.79 -19.74
N GLN A 383 -13.84 -4.13 -20.55
CA GLN A 383 -14.04 -4.02 -22.00
C GLN A 383 -14.00 -5.41 -22.68
N THR A 384 -13.10 -6.31 -22.24
CA THR A 384 -12.99 -7.67 -22.77
C THR A 384 -14.24 -8.50 -22.50
N PHE A 385 -14.81 -8.38 -21.30
CA PHE A 385 -16.07 -9.04 -20.94
C PHE A 385 -17.30 -8.41 -21.61
N GLY A 386 -17.20 -7.12 -22.02
CA GLY A 386 -18.33 -6.36 -22.55
C GLY A 386 -19.45 -6.24 -21.50
N GLY A 387 -20.71 -6.50 -21.91
CA GLY A 387 -21.85 -6.44 -20.99
C GLY A 387 -21.72 -7.34 -19.75
N TYR A 388 -21.06 -8.48 -19.88
CA TYR A 388 -20.79 -9.38 -18.75
C TYR A 388 -19.82 -8.78 -17.70
N GLY A 389 -18.91 -7.88 -18.11
CA GLY A 389 -18.04 -7.17 -17.17
C GLY A 389 -18.77 -6.21 -16.24
N TYR A 390 -20.03 -5.87 -16.58
CA TYR A 390 -20.90 -5.03 -15.75
C TYR A 390 -21.86 -5.84 -14.89
N ALA A 391 -21.93 -7.15 -15.10
CA ALA A 391 -22.78 -8.06 -14.33
C ALA A 391 -22.06 -8.55 -13.06
N VAL A 392 -22.77 -8.53 -11.93
CA VAL A 392 -22.23 -8.85 -10.59
C VAL A 392 -21.63 -10.26 -10.54
N GLU A 393 -22.20 -11.22 -11.27
CA GLU A 393 -21.77 -12.62 -11.27
C GLU A 393 -20.36 -12.87 -11.86
N TYR A 394 -19.78 -11.88 -12.55
CA TYR A 394 -18.44 -11.96 -13.15
C TYR A 394 -17.35 -11.26 -12.32
N ASP A 395 -17.67 -10.64 -11.20
CA ASP A 395 -16.77 -9.98 -10.25
C ASP A 395 -15.97 -8.77 -10.77
N VAL A 396 -15.87 -8.57 -12.07
CA VAL A 396 -15.04 -7.50 -12.67
C VAL A 396 -15.53 -6.12 -12.22
N GLU A 397 -16.86 -5.94 -12.09
CA GLU A 397 -17.46 -4.72 -11.58
C GLU A 397 -17.06 -4.45 -10.11
N ARG A 398 -16.92 -5.51 -9.28
CA ARG A 398 -16.47 -5.38 -7.89
C ARG A 398 -15.02 -4.93 -7.83
N TRP A 399 -14.14 -5.52 -8.64
CA TRP A 399 -12.74 -5.10 -8.71
C TRP A 399 -12.60 -3.67 -9.24
N TRP A 400 -13.50 -3.25 -10.15
CA TRP A 400 -13.56 -1.85 -10.60
C TRP A 400 -13.90 -0.90 -9.46
N ARG A 401 -14.84 -1.24 -8.59
CA ARG A 401 -15.17 -0.44 -7.40
C ARG A 401 -14.00 -0.38 -6.42
N GLU A 402 -13.35 -1.50 -6.18
CA GLU A 402 -12.24 -1.65 -5.24
C GLU A 402 -10.98 -0.90 -5.69
N ILE A 403 -10.55 -1.08 -6.95
CA ILE A 403 -9.30 -0.48 -7.45
C ILE A 403 -9.33 1.05 -7.44
N ASN A 404 -10.50 1.65 -7.71
CA ASN A 404 -10.63 3.10 -7.73
C ASN A 404 -10.45 3.73 -6.35
N LEU A 405 -10.77 3.02 -5.26
CA LEU A 405 -10.47 3.49 -3.92
C LEU A 405 -8.96 3.71 -3.71
N ILE A 406 -8.13 2.81 -4.22
CA ILE A 406 -6.68 2.86 -4.00
C ILE A 406 -6.07 4.14 -4.63
N ARG A 407 -6.72 4.74 -5.62
CA ARG A 407 -6.30 6.03 -6.18
C ARG A 407 -6.54 7.20 -5.22
N LEU A 408 -7.60 7.11 -4.41
CA LEU A 408 -8.05 8.16 -3.48
C LEU A 408 -7.35 8.04 -2.12
N ALA A 409 -7.18 6.82 -1.64
CA ALA A 409 -6.68 6.48 -0.30
C ALA A 409 -5.62 5.36 -0.41
N PRO A 410 -4.77 5.20 0.61
CA PRO A 410 -4.64 6.00 1.84
C PRO A 410 -4.01 7.38 1.61
N VAL A 411 -3.10 7.51 0.67
CA VAL A 411 -2.51 8.77 0.22
C VAL A 411 -3.00 9.03 -1.21
N THR A 412 -3.56 10.19 -1.46
CA THR A 412 -4.04 10.52 -2.81
C THR A 412 -2.90 10.43 -3.83
N GLN A 413 -3.23 10.03 -5.05
CA GLN A 413 -2.25 9.98 -6.14
C GLN A 413 -1.55 11.32 -6.36
N GLN A 414 -2.28 12.43 -6.19
CA GLN A 414 -1.74 13.78 -6.31
C GLN A 414 -0.64 14.06 -5.26
N MET A 415 -0.82 13.58 -4.02
CA MET A 415 0.20 13.72 -2.98
C MET A 415 1.44 12.88 -3.27
N ALA A 416 1.26 11.66 -3.78
CA ALA A 416 2.37 10.82 -4.18
C ALA A 416 3.15 11.46 -5.35
N LEU A 417 2.45 12.00 -6.36
CA LEU A 417 3.07 12.74 -7.47
C LEU A 417 3.77 14.02 -7.00
N ALA A 418 3.16 14.78 -6.08
CA ALA A 418 3.78 15.96 -5.49
C ALA A 418 5.07 15.60 -4.74
N PHE A 419 5.08 14.50 -3.99
CA PHE A 419 6.29 13.99 -3.34
C PHE A 419 7.38 13.66 -4.37
N ILE A 420 7.03 12.93 -5.44
CA ILE A 420 7.98 12.58 -6.51
C ILE A 420 8.53 13.85 -7.16
N GLY A 421 7.66 14.80 -7.52
CA GLY A 421 8.07 16.07 -8.13
C GLY A 421 9.05 16.85 -7.26
N GLN A 422 8.74 17.00 -5.96
CA GLN A 422 9.51 17.83 -5.05
C GLN A 422 10.77 17.15 -4.52
N HIS A 423 10.68 15.86 -4.16
CA HIS A 423 11.77 15.18 -3.43
C HIS A 423 12.61 14.25 -4.29
N VAL A 424 12.08 13.76 -5.42
CA VAL A 424 12.83 12.89 -6.35
C VAL A 424 13.39 13.71 -7.50
N LEU A 425 12.54 14.57 -8.10
CA LEU A 425 12.95 15.42 -9.24
C LEU A 425 13.56 16.77 -8.82
N GLY A 426 13.43 17.15 -7.55
CA GLY A 426 13.96 18.43 -7.05
C GLY A 426 13.21 19.68 -7.54
N LEU A 427 11.95 19.52 -7.97
CA LEU A 427 11.13 20.64 -8.42
C LEU A 427 10.71 21.54 -7.24
N PRO A 428 10.46 22.83 -7.49
CA PRO A 428 9.97 23.75 -6.47
C PRO A 428 8.66 23.27 -5.84
N LYS A 429 8.49 23.58 -4.55
CA LYS A 429 7.28 23.27 -3.81
C LYS A 429 6.09 24.06 -4.35
N SER A 430 4.95 23.42 -4.56
CA SER A 430 3.76 24.05 -5.13
C SER A 430 2.88 24.75 -4.11
N TYR A 431 3.02 24.41 -2.82
CA TYR A 431 2.25 25.00 -1.70
C TYR A 431 2.94 24.79 -0.36
#